data_ca060934bd716fad443e4314b76d7038
#
_entry.id   ca060934bd716fad443e4314b76d7038
#
_cell.length_a   1.000
_cell.length_b   1.000
_cell.length_c   1.000
_cell.angle_alpha   90.00
_cell.angle_beta   90.00
_cell.angle_gamma   90.00
#
_symmetry.space_group_name_H-M   'P 1'
#
loop_
_entity.id
_entity.type
_entity.pdbx_description
1 polymer ?
#
loop_
_entity_poly.entity_id
_entity_poly.type
_entity_poly.pdbx_seq_one_letter_code
_entity_poly.pdbx_strand_id
1 'polypeptide(L)'
;MRIVADKNIPFLEGVFEPYADVVYINGKEINRDDIIDADALIIRTRTRCNADLLDGTKVRMIATATIGTDHIDFDYCNSHGIEVHNAQGCNAGGVMQYVFSAMYGVAARKAMNIEGATLGIVGVGNVGGLVEKMARYLGFKVLLCDPPRAEKEGPDAFCSLDFLLENSQIVTMHVPLDETTRGMASADFFSKMRPGAMFINASRGEVVDDEALLEAIDKLGAVIIDTWNNEPDINKELMKRVDIATPHIAGYSLQGKQNGTASAVQAVARHFGIEPLYDFRPEA
;
A
#
# COMPACT_ATOMS: atom_id res chain seq x y z
N MET A 1 24.99 -4.81 -19.93
CA MET A 1 23.79 -4.95 -19.12
C MET A 1 22.64 -4.27 -19.85
N ARG A 2 21.50 -4.92 -19.93
CA ARG A 2 20.28 -4.38 -20.55
C ARG A 2 19.15 -4.29 -19.49
N ILE A 3 18.50 -3.15 -19.41
CA ILE A 3 17.37 -2.89 -18.50
C ILE A 3 16.13 -2.57 -19.32
N VAL A 4 15.01 -3.21 -19.01
CA VAL A 4 13.71 -2.81 -19.54
C VAL A 4 12.91 -2.14 -18.43
N ALA A 5 12.41 -0.94 -18.68
CA ALA A 5 11.76 -0.11 -17.68
C ALA A 5 10.38 0.38 -18.12
N ASP A 6 9.42 0.45 -17.19
CA ASP A 6 8.15 1.12 -17.44
C ASP A 6 8.40 2.63 -17.64
N LYS A 7 8.12 3.13 -18.86
CA LYS A 7 8.30 4.54 -19.25
C LYS A 7 7.55 5.55 -18.39
N ASN A 8 6.58 5.08 -17.62
CA ASN A 8 5.78 5.95 -16.75
C ASN A 8 6.33 6.02 -15.31
N ILE A 9 7.53 5.48 -15.03
CA ILE A 9 8.22 5.70 -13.76
C ILE A 9 8.85 7.09 -13.80
N PRO A 10 8.38 8.04 -12.99
CA PRO A 10 8.94 9.39 -13.00
C PRO A 10 10.38 9.39 -12.50
N PHE A 11 11.20 10.33 -12.96
CA PHE A 11 12.60 10.52 -12.52
C PHE A 11 13.55 9.35 -12.83
N LEU A 12 13.17 8.41 -13.70
CA LEU A 12 14.03 7.26 -14.03
C LEU A 12 14.88 7.48 -15.29
N GLU A 13 14.33 8.20 -16.27
CA GLU A 13 15.00 8.48 -17.53
C GLU A 13 16.32 9.23 -17.31
N GLY A 14 17.39 8.79 -17.96
CA GLY A 14 18.74 9.35 -17.83
C GLY A 14 19.57 8.79 -16.67
N VAL A 15 19.00 7.96 -15.81
CA VAL A 15 19.68 7.47 -14.59
C VAL A 15 20.62 6.32 -14.89
N PHE A 16 20.16 5.32 -15.65
CA PHE A 16 20.97 4.13 -15.95
C PHE A 16 21.68 4.17 -17.30
N GLU A 17 21.36 5.09 -18.18
CA GLU A 17 21.94 5.20 -19.53
C GLU A 17 23.48 5.32 -19.54
N PRO A 18 24.13 5.93 -18.53
CA PRO A 18 25.60 5.91 -18.45
C PRO A 18 26.20 4.52 -18.17
N TYR A 19 25.37 3.54 -17.72
CA TYR A 19 25.83 2.25 -17.20
C TYR A 19 25.25 1.06 -17.93
N ALA A 20 24.13 1.24 -18.67
CA ALA A 20 23.36 0.17 -19.28
C ALA A 20 22.66 0.61 -20.58
N ASP A 21 22.31 -0.37 -21.41
CA ASP A 21 21.32 -0.19 -22.46
C ASP A 21 19.93 -0.21 -21.84
N VAL A 22 19.19 0.91 -21.89
CA VAL A 22 17.88 1.05 -21.25
C VAL A 22 16.80 1.19 -22.30
N VAL A 23 15.77 0.36 -22.20
CA VAL A 23 14.61 0.39 -23.08
C VAL A 23 13.36 0.75 -22.25
N TYR A 24 12.66 1.81 -22.65
CA TYR A 24 11.45 2.28 -21.99
C TYR A 24 10.20 1.85 -22.75
N ILE A 25 9.35 1.06 -22.10
CA ILE A 25 8.09 0.52 -22.65
C ILE A 25 6.96 0.84 -21.68
N ASN A 26 5.74 1.03 -22.20
CA ASN A 26 4.58 1.14 -21.32
C ASN A 26 4.39 -0.16 -20.53
N GLY A 27 4.29 -0.10 -19.20
CA GLY A 27 4.23 -1.28 -18.36
C GLY A 27 3.15 -2.31 -18.72
N LYS A 28 2.05 -1.90 -19.38
CA LYS A 28 1.02 -2.80 -19.89
C LYS A 28 1.40 -3.53 -21.18
N GLU A 29 2.37 -2.98 -21.90
CA GLU A 29 2.79 -3.46 -23.23
C GLU A 29 4.05 -4.31 -23.19
N ILE A 30 4.75 -4.33 -22.04
CA ILE A 30 5.95 -5.17 -21.83
C ILE A 30 5.55 -6.65 -22.03
N ASN A 31 6.19 -7.28 -22.98
CA ASN A 31 6.00 -8.68 -23.31
C ASN A 31 7.33 -9.45 -23.28
N ARG A 32 7.29 -10.78 -23.43
CA ARG A 32 8.47 -11.65 -23.34
C ARG A 32 9.56 -11.29 -24.34
N ASP A 33 9.20 -10.96 -25.57
CA ASP A 33 10.17 -10.66 -26.64
C ASP A 33 10.98 -9.39 -26.31
N ASP A 34 10.38 -8.44 -25.61
CA ASP A 34 11.05 -7.20 -25.18
C ASP A 34 12.13 -7.47 -24.15
N ILE A 35 11.96 -8.52 -23.34
CA ILE A 35 12.79 -8.80 -22.15
C ILE A 35 13.67 -10.04 -22.25
N ILE A 36 13.66 -10.75 -23.40
CA ILE A 36 14.37 -12.01 -23.56
C ILE A 36 15.86 -11.90 -23.22
N ASP A 37 16.48 -10.77 -23.55
CA ASP A 37 17.87 -10.46 -23.29
C ASP A 37 18.08 -9.42 -22.17
N ALA A 38 17.03 -9.05 -21.45
CA ALA A 38 17.13 -8.10 -20.36
C ALA A 38 17.75 -8.75 -19.10
N ASP A 39 18.63 -8.04 -18.44
CA ASP A 39 19.22 -8.43 -17.16
C ASP A 39 18.32 -8.02 -15.97
N ALA A 40 17.61 -6.88 -16.12
CA ALA A 40 16.71 -6.37 -15.08
C ALA A 40 15.43 -5.76 -15.67
N LEU A 41 14.36 -5.83 -14.86
CA LEU A 41 13.11 -5.11 -15.08
C LEU A 41 12.91 -4.04 -13.98
N ILE A 42 12.55 -2.81 -14.39
CA ILE A 42 12.12 -1.76 -13.47
C ILE A 42 10.67 -1.43 -13.81
N ILE A 43 9.75 -1.82 -12.95
CA ILE A 43 8.32 -1.85 -13.26
C ILE A 43 7.47 -1.07 -12.24
N ARG A 44 6.18 -1.02 -12.52
CA ARG A 44 5.10 -0.67 -11.59
C ARG A 44 4.03 -1.75 -11.64
N THR A 45 2.91 -1.53 -10.99
CA THR A 45 1.81 -2.49 -10.82
C THR A 45 1.12 -2.97 -12.12
N ARG A 46 1.49 -2.44 -13.29
CA ARG A 46 0.84 -2.74 -14.57
C ARG A 46 1.51 -3.87 -15.37
N THR A 47 2.69 -4.30 -14.97
CA THR A 47 3.44 -5.39 -15.60
C THR A 47 3.28 -6.65 -14.75
N ARG A 48 2.58 -7.65 -15.27
CA ARG A 48 2.40 -8.91 -14.55
C ARG A 48 3.62 -9.80 -14.75
N CYS A 49 4.39 -10.03 -13.70
CA CYS A 49 5.59 -10.86 -13.70
C CYS A 49 5.26 -12.26 -13.21
N ASN A 50 5.05 -13.16 -14.14
CA ASN A 50 4.77 -14.59 -13.93
C ASN A 50 5.53 -15.44 -14.97
N ALA A 51 5.32 -16.74 -14.96
CA ALA A 51 5.93 -17.65 -15.94
C ALA A 51 5.69 -17.23 -17.40
N ASP A 52 4.49 -16.73 -17.75
CA ASP A 52 4.17 -16.32 -19.12
C ASP A 52 5.08 -15.20 -19.63
N LEU A 53 5.49 -14.28 -18.74
CA LEU A 53 6.40 -13.19 -19.10
C LEU A 53 7.87 -13.60 -18.97
N LEU A 54 8.23 -14.33 -17.90
CA LEU A 54 9.62 -14.47 -17.46
C LEU A 54 10.32 -15.73 -17.99
N ASP A 55 9.56 -16.76 -18.38
CA ASP A 55 10.13 -18.04 -18.79
C ASP A 55 11.02 -17.92 -20.04
N GLY A 56 12.25 -18.47 -19.94
CA GLY A 56 13.25 -18.42 -20.99
C GLY A 56 13.96 -17.06 -21.16
N THR A 57 13.72 -16.09 -20.30
CA THR A 57 14.43 -14.79 -20.30
C THR A 57 15.71 -14.82 -19.49
N LYS A 58 16.56 -13.78 -19.63
CA LYS A 58 17.78 -13.61 -18.84
C LYS A 58 17.60 -12.74 -17.59
N VAL A 59 16.37 -12.38 -17.26
CA VAL A 59 16.07 -11.49 -16.14
C VAL A 59 16.53 -12.11 -14.82
N ARG A 60 17.33 -11.38 -14.07
CA ARG A 60 17.84 -11.77 -12.75
C ARG A 60 17.33 -10.88 -11.61
N MET A 61 16.80 -9.70 -11.96
CA MET A 61 16.34 -8.71 -11.01
C MET A 61 15.06 -8.06 -11.48
N ILE A 62 14.07 -7.97 -10.60
CA ILE A 62 12.84 -7.19 -10.79
C ILE A 62 12.75 -6.17 -9.67
N ALA A 63 12.75 -4.89 -10.01
CA ALA A 63 12.52 -3.80 -9.06
C ALA A 63 11.19 -3.11 -9.38
N THR A 64 10.23 -3.15 -8.46
CA THR A 64 9.01 -2.36 -8.63
C THR A 64 9.10 -1.05 -7.86
N ALA A 65 8.88 0.09 -8.56
CA ALA A 65 8.84 1.43 -7.97
C ALA A 65 7.54 1.69 -7.19
N THR A 66 6.88 0.62 -6.74
CA THR A 66 5.63 0.63 -5.97
C THR A 66 5.71 -0.32 -4.78
N ILE A 67 4.78 -0.21 -3.84
CA ILE A 67 4.73 -1.06 -2.64
C ILE A 67 4.08 -2.41 -2.95
N GLY A 68 2.91 -2.38 -3.60
CA GLY A 68 2.14 -3.59 -3.89
C GLY A 68 2.89 -4.51 -4.84
N THR A 69 2.81 -5.79 -4.58
CA THR A 69 3.49 -6.87 -5.32
C THR A 69 2.52 -7.91 -5.87
N ASP A 70 1.22 -7.63 -5.81
CA ASP A 70 0.13 -8.54 -6.24
C ASP A 70 0.24 -8.98 -7.72
N HIS A 71 1.06 -8.26 -8.51
CA HIS A 71 1.35 -8.52 -9.92
C HIS A 71 2.63 -9.36 -10.15
N ILE A 72 3.32 -9.78 -9.07
CA ILE A 72 4.58 -10.54 -9.14
C ILE A 72 4.38 -11.93 -8.51
N ASP A 73 4.70 -12.95 -9.27
CA ASP A 73 4.74 -14.35 -8.82
C ASP A 73 6.06 -14.62 -8.11
N PHE A 74 6.07 -14.52 -6.78
CA PHE A 74 7.26 -14.75 -5.97
C PHE A 74 7.75 -16.19 -6.00
N ASP A 75 6.84 -17.17 -6.07
CA ASP A 75 7.21 -18.59 -6.10
C ASP A 75 7.97 -18.90 -7.38
N TYR A 76 7.47 -18.38 -8.51
CA TYR A 76 8.17 -18.46 -9.77
C TYR A 76 9.54 -17.76 -9.71
N CYS A 77 9.59 -16.52 -9.27
CA CYS A 77 10.84 -15.75 -9.19
C CYS A 77 11.88 -16.46 -8.30
N ASN A 78 11.49 -16.89 -7.11
CA ASN A 78 12.37 -17.58 -6.16
C ASN A 78 12.91 -18.90 -6.74
N SER A 79 12.06 -19.71 -7.40
CA SER A 79 12.47 -20.98 -8.01
C SER A 79 13.42 -20.81 -9.22
N HIS A 80 13.44 -19.63 -9.83
CA HIS A 80 14.29 -19.29 -10.97
C HIS A 80 15.46 -18.37 -10.62
N GLY A 81 15.69 -18.08 -9.35
CA GLY A 81 16.80 -17.22 -8.88
C GLY A 81 16.68 -15.75 -9.30
N ILE A 82 15.45 -15.29 -9.53
CA ILE A 82 15.15 -13.88 -9.85
C ILE A 82 14.95 -13.12 -8.54
N GLU A 83 15.81 -12.15 -8.26
CA GLU A 83 15.66 -11.28 -7.11
C GLU A 83 14.52 -10.28 -7.34
N VAL A 84 13.67 -10.10 -6.34
CA VAL A 84 12.54 -9.15 -6.40
C VAL A 84 12.68 -8.11 -5.30
N HIS A 85 12.64 -6.83 -5.69
CA HIS A 85 12.63 -5.70 -4.76
C HIS A 85 11.39 -4.85 -4.98
N ASN A 86 10.76 -4.44 -3.87
CA ASN A 86 9.66 -3.48 -3.89
C ASN A 86 9.99 -2.24 -3.03
N ALA A 87 9.35 -1.13 -3.33
CA ALA A 87 9.60 0.14 -2.66
C ALA A 87 8.79 0.26 -1.36
N GLN A 88 9.07 -0.61 -0.39
CA GLN A 88 8.36 -0.63 0.89
C GLN A 88 8.37 0.74 1.58
N GLY A 89 7.20 1.20 1.99
CA GLY A 89 7.05 2.45 2.74
C GLY A 89 7.22 3.73 1.92
N CYS A 90 7.50 3.64 0.62
CA CYS A 90 7.80 4.82 -0.21
C CYS A 90 6.69 5.89 -0.17
N ASN A 91 5.43 5.50 -0.08
CA ASN A 91 4.27 6.40 -0.06
C ASN A 91 3.60 6.51 1.33
N ALA A 92 4.16 5.91 2.38
CA ALA A 92 3.52 5.83 3.69
C ALA A 92 3.17 7.23 4.27
N GLY A 93 4.02 8.23 4.02
CA GLY A 93 3.74 9.62 4.40
C GLY A 93 2.51 10.19 3.70
N GLY A 94 2.31 9.89 2.41
CA GLY A 94 1.13 10.30 1.66
C GLY A 94 -0.16 9.68 2.21
N VAL A 95 -0.14 8.36 2.47
CA VAL A 95 -1.30 7.67 3.07
C VAL A 95 -1.63 8.22 4.45
N MET A 96 -0.63 8.44 5.30
CA MET A 96 -0.84 9.05 6.62
C MET A 96 -1.51 10.44 6.49
N GLN A 97 -1.03 11.30 5.59
CA GLN A 97 -1.63 12.60 5.35
C GLN A 97 -3.07 12.49 4.84
N TYR A 98 -3.33 11.55 3.93
CA TYR A 98 -4.69 11.27 3.45
C TYR A 98 -5.63 10.89 4.58
N VAL A 99 -5.22 9.94 5.44
CA VAL A 99 -6.03 9.46 6.57
C VAL A 99 -6.45 10.61 7.47
N PHE A 100 -5.50 11.45 7.91
CA PHE A 100 -5.82 12.57 8.78
C PHE A 100 -6.64 13.66 8.06
N SER A 101 -6.31 13.98 6.82
CA SER A 101 -7.05 15.00 6.05
C SER A 101 -8.51 14.57 5.81
N ALA A 102 -8.73 13.31 5.43
CA ALA A 102 -10.06 12.75 5.21
C ALA A 102 -10.86 12.67 6.53
N MET A 103 -10.22 12.18 7.59
CA MET A 103 -10.80 12.07 8.94
C MET A 103 -11.29 13.43 9.47
N TYR A 104 -10.42 14.44 9.48
CA TYR A 104 -10.79 15.79 9.93
C TYR A 104 -11.82 16.44 9.00
N GLY A 105 -11.71 16.23 7.68
CA GLY A 105 -12.66 16.76 6.70
C GLY A 105 -14.07 16.21 6.92
N VAL A 106 -14.21 14.90 7.17
CA VAL A 106 -15.50 14.28 7.47
C VAL A 106 -16.01 14.70 8.83
N ALA A 107 -15.14 14.70 9.84
CA ALA A 107 -15.52 15.11 11.20
C ALA A 107 -16.09 16.54 11.23
N ALA A 108 -15.44 17.49 10.53
CA ALA A 108 -15.92 18.86 10.41
C ALA A 108 -17.28 18.93 9.69
N ARG A 109 -17.45 18.23 8.56
CA ARG A 109 -18.69 18.22 7.78
C ARG A 109 -19.88 17.63 8.54
N LYS A 110 -19.64 16.60 9.36
CA LYS A 110 -20.67 15.91 10.14
C LYS A 110 -20.78 16.42 11.59
N ALA A 111 -20.05 17.48 11.96
CA ALA A 111 -19.98 18.00 13.32
C ALA A 111 -19.61 16.95 14.37
N MET A 112 -18.73 16.01 14.03
CA MET A 112 -18.22 14.99 14.94
C MET A 112 -17.09 15.56 15.78
N ASN A 113 -17.17 15.42 17.09
CA ASN A 113 -16.04 15.79 17.95
C ASN A 113 -15.07 14.59 18.04
N ILE A 114 -13.87 14.76 17.48
CA ILE A 114 -12.80 13.76 17.49
C ILE A 114 -11.59 14.17 18.34
N GLU A 115 -11.66 15.29 19.03
CA GLU A 115 -10.58 15.75 19.92
C GLU A 115 -10.41 14.79 21.10
N GLY A 116 -9.19 14.31 21.30
CA GLY A 116 -8.88 13.31 22.34
C GLY A 116 -9.55 11.94 22.17
N ALA A 117 -10.17 11.70 21.01
CA ALA A 117 -10.81 10.41 20.71
C ALA A 117 -9.80 9.25 20.72
N THR A 118 -10.30 8.02 20.87
CA THR A 118 -9.48 6.81 20.72
C THR A 118 -9.46 6.41 19.25
N LEU A 119 -8.25 6.38 18.67
CA LEU A 119 -7.96 5.88 17.32
C LEU A 119 -7.44 4.44 17.41
N GLY A 120 -8.18 3.50 16.87
CA GLY A 120 -7.74 2.11 16.69
C GLY A 120 -7.02 1.94 15.34
N ILE A 121 -5.81 1.42 15.39
CA ILE A 121 -4.96 1.18 14.21
C ILE A 121 -4.81 -0.33 14.04
N VAL A 122 -5.34 -0.87 12.94
CA VAL A 122 -5.23 -2.27 12.57
C VAL A 122 -4.14 -2.42 11.51
N GLY A 123 -3.03 -3.09 11.87
CA GLY A 123 -1.80 -3.12 11.10
C GLY A 123 -0.89 -1.91 11.39
N VAL A 124 0.27 -2.18 12.00
CA VAL A 124 1.20 -1.13 12.48
C VAL A 124 2.55 -1.24 11.76
N GLY A 125 2.48 -1.44 10.43
CA GLY A 125 3.64 -1.44 9.53
C GLY A 125 4.12 -0.01 9.19
N ASN A 126 4.65 0.17 7.98
CA ASN A 126 5.17 1.47 7.51
C ASN A 126 4.13 2.60 7.59
N VAL A 127 2.89 2.34 7.19
CA VAL A 127 1.80 3.33 7.24
C VAL A 127 1.26 3.47 8.65
N GLY A 128 0.82 2.36 9.26
CA GLY A 128 0.21 2.38 10.59
C GLY A 128 1.13 2.95 11.66
N GLY A 129 2.44 2.72 11.57
CA GLY A 129 3.43 3.33 12.48
C GLY A 129 3.55 4.86 12.32
N LEU A 130 3.43 5.39 11.10
CA LEU A 130 3.36 6.84 10.89
C LEU A 130 2.03 7.43 11.38
N VAL A 131 0.93 6.71 11.16
CA VAL A 131 -0.40 7.10 11.66
C VAL A 131 -0.39 7.12 13.20
N GLU A 132 0.17 6.11 13.86
CA GLU A 132 0.35 6.08 15.30
C GLU A 132 1.12 7.31 15.81
N LYS A 133 2.30 7.56 15.23
CA LYS A 133 3.15 8.67 15.63
C LYS A 133 2.42 10.02 15.50
N MET A 134 1.73 10.24 14.39
CA MET A 134 0.97 11.47 14.16
C MET A 134 -0.24 11.55 15.08
N ALA A 135 -0.97 10.46 15.30
CA ALA A 135 -2.13 10.43 16.19
C ALA A 135 -1.75 10.82 17.63
N ARG A 136 -0.67 10.26 18.15
CA ARG A 136 -0.16 10.62 19.48
C ARG A 136 0.26 12.09 19.56
N TYR A 137 0.91 12.61 18.52
CA TYR A 137 1.29 14.02 18.42
C TYR A 137 0.06 14.95 18.44
N LEU A 138 -1.03 14.55 17.79
CA LEU A 138 -2.29 15.29 17.74
C LEU A 138 -3.19 15.08 18.97
N GLY A 139 -2.75 14.31 19.97
CA GLY A 139 -3.47 14.12 21.23
C GLY A 139 -4.53 13.02 21.22
N PHE A 140 -4.58 12.15 20.21
CA PHE A 140 -5.44 10.97 20.24
C PHE A 140 -4.95 9.95 21.27
N LYS A 141 -5.89 9.24 21.88
CA LYS A 141 -5.59 7.94 22.51
C LYS A 141 -5.44 6.92 21.41
N VAL A 142 -4.44 6.05 21.49
CA VAL A 142 -4.13 5.09 20.41
C VAL A 142 -4.21 3.67 20.93
N LEU A 143 -4.96 2.82 20.24
CA LEU A 143 -4.98 1.38 20.39
C LEU A 143 -4.37 0.73 19.15
N LEU A 144 -3.51 -0.26 19.34
CA LEU A 144 -2.76 -0.91 18.28
C LEU A 144 -3.12 -2.40 18.22
N CYS A 145 -3.45 -2.91 17.02
CA CYS A 145 -3.61 -4.32 16.76
C CYS A 145 -2.71 -4.72 15.59
N ASP A 146 -1.68 -5.51 15.88
CA ASP A 146 -0.74 -6.09 14.90
C ASP A 146 -0.20 -7.40 15.48
N PRO A 147 -0.90 -8.54 15.28
CA PRO A 147 -0.49 -9.81 15.86
C PRO A 147 0.94 -10.24 15.51
N PRO A 148 1.44 -10.12 14.26
CA PRO A 148 2.81 -10.44 13.92
C PRO A 148 3.85 -9.60 14.69
N ARG A 149 3.57 -8.33 14.92
CA ARG A 149 4.45 -7.47 15.71
C ARG A 149 4.36 -7.80 17.21
N ALA A 150 3.15 -8.06 17.71
CA ALA A 150 2.95 -8.45 19.11
C ALA A 150 3.70 -9.76 19.46
N GLU A 151 3.74 -10.72 18.53
CA GLU A 151 4.53 -11.94 18.70
C GLU A 151 6.03 -11.67 18.73
N LYS A 152 6.51 -10.78 17.88
CA LYS A 152 7.95 -10.47 17.75
C LYS A 152 8.48 -9.50 18.81
N GLU A 153 7.68 -8.50 19.17
CA GLU A 153 8.12 -7.35 20.01
C GLU A 153 7.57 -7.43 21.44
N GLY A 154 6.67 -8.37 21.70
CA GLY A 154 5.92 -8.51 22.96
C GLY A 154 4.53 -7.85 22.89
N PRO A 155 3.59 -8.34 23.71
CA PRO A 155 2.18 -7.93 23.65
C PRO A 155 1.88 -6.59 24.32
N ASP A 156 2.80 -6.00 25.08
CA ASP A 156 2.51 -4.85 25.97
C ASP A 156 2.00 -3.59 25.24
N ALA A 157 2.43 -3.41 23.99
CA ALA A 157 2.01 -2.27 23.17
C ALA A 157 0.74 -2.54 22.34
N PHE A 158 0.27 -3.77 22.30
CA PHE A 158 -0.80 -4.22 21.41
C PHE A 158 -2.00 -4.75 22.19
N CYS A 159 -3.19 -4.68 21.58
CA CYS A 159 -4.40 -5.30 22.10
C CYS A 159 -5.02 -6.23 21.07
N SER A 160 -6.02 -7.02 21.51
CA SER A 160 -6.80 -7.83 20.59
C SER A 160 -7.63 -6.94 19.65
N LEU A 161 -7.98 -7.47 18.48
CA LEU A 161 -8.84 -6.77 17.53
C LEU A 161 -10.19 -6.41 18.16
N ASP A 162 -10.80 -7.35 18.87
CA ASP A 162 -12.09 -7.13 19.54
C ASP A 162 -12.03 -5.96 20.52
N PHE A 163 -11.01 -5.94 21.40
CA PHE A 163 -10.82 -4.84 22.34
C PHE A 163 -10.65 -3.50 21.62
N LEU A 164 -9.87 -3.48 20.54
CA LEU A 164 -9.68 -2.27 19.72
C LEU A 164 -11.02 -1.78 19.14
N LEU A 165 -11.81 -2.65 18.53
CA LEU A 165 -13.09 -2.30 17.91
C LEU A 165 -14.10 -1.75 18.91
N GLU A 166 -14.22 -2.41 20.06
CA GLU A 166 -15.15 -2.04 21.13
C GLU A 166 -14.78 -0.71 21.82
N ASN A 167 -13.51 -0.31 21.77
CA ASN A 167 -12.99 0.85 22.52
C ASN A 167 -12.56 2.04 21.65
N SER A 168 -12.66 1.94 20.31
CA SER A 168 -12.24 3.00 19.41
C SER A 168 -13.42 3.80 18.87
N GLN A 169 -13.30 5.14 18.84
CA GLN A 169 -14.22 6.02 18.13
C GLN A 169 -13.86 6.12 16.63
N ILE A 170 -12.62 5.81 16.28
CA ILE A 170 -12.13 5.82 14.90
C ILE A 170 -11.31 4.54 14.72
N VAL A 171 -11.57 3.79 13.64
CA VAL A 171 -10.79 2.60 13.28
C VAL A 171 -10.22 2.79 11.89
N THR A 172 -8.92 2.59 11.73
CA THR A 172 -8.22 2.69 10.44
C THR A 172 -7.40 1.44 10.16
N MET A 173 -7.51 0.93 8.92
CA MET A 173 -6.87 -0.32 8.50
C MET A 173 -5.64 -0.05 7.64
N HIS A 174 -4.52 -0.71 7.98
CA HIS A 174 -3.24 -0.61 7.29
C HIS A 174 -2.54 -1.96 7.15
N VAL A 175 -3.33 -3.01 7.00
CA VAL A 175 -2.85 -4.39 6.81
C VAL A 175 -2.50 -4.67 5.35
N PRO A 176 -1.56 -5.57 5.04
CA PRO A 176 -1.38 -6.12 3.70
C PRO A 176 -2.61 -6.96 3.31
N LEU A 177 -2.70 -7.34 2.04
CA LEU A 177 -3.68 -8.33 1.58
C LEU A 177 -3.00 -9.69 1.52
N ASP A 178 -3.45 -10.60 2.35
CA ASP A 178 -3.07 -12.01 2.37
C ASP A 178 -4.26 -12.88 2.85
N GLU A 179 -4.04 -14.18 3.02
CA GLU A 179 -5.09 -15.11 3.45
C GLU A 179 -5.64 -14.78 4.86
N THR A 180 -4.84 -14.17 5.72
CA THR A 180 -5.24 -13.84 7.11
C THR A 180 -6.02 -12.53 7.20
N THR A 181 -5.89 -11.66 6.21
CA THR A 181 -6.47 -10.31 6.19
C THR A 181 -7.60 -10.14 5.18
N ARG A 182 -7.73 -11.07 4.22
CA ARG A 182 -8.84 -11.07 3.26
C ARG A 182 -10.19 -11.21 3.97
N GLY A 183 -11.09 -10.24 3.76
CA GLY A 183 -12.40 -10.18 4.42
C GLY A 183 -12.31 -9.99 5.93
N MET A 184 -11.19 -9.51 6.47
CA MET A 184 -11.01 -9.28 7.91
C MET A 184 -12.08 -8.35 8.47
N ALA A 185 -12.41 -7.27 7.75
CA ALA A 185 -13.53 -6.39 8.11
C ALA A 185 -14.86 -7.01 7.65
N SER A 186 -15.29 -8.03 8.36
CA SER A 186 -16.48 -8.84 8.18
C SER A 186 -17.69 -8.30 8.97
N ALA A 187 -18.84 -8.97 8.89
CA ALA A 187 -20.00 -8.66 9.72
C ALA A 187 -19.69 -8.71 11.23
N ASP A 188 -18.86 -9.69 11.67
CA ASP A 188 -18.42 -9.77 13.08
C ASP A 188 -17.57 -8.54 13.47
N PHE A 189 -16.63 -8.12 12.62
CA PHE A 189 -15.84 -6.91 12.83
C PHE A 189 -16.72 -5.67 13.00
N PHE A 190 -17.64 -5.41 12.08
CA PHE A 190 -18.52 -4.25 12.15
C PHE A 190 -19.53 -4.35 13.31
N SER A 191 -19.94 -5.55 13.70
CA SER A 191 -20.82 -5.74 14.86
C SER A 191 -20.18 -5.29 16.17
N LYS A 192 -18.87 -5.47 16.32
CA LYS A 192 -18.06 -5.07 17.48
C LYS A 192 -17.66 -3.59 17.49
N MET A 193 -17.69 -2.93 16.34
CA MET A 193 -17.44 -1.49 16.30
C MET A 193 -18.49 -0.71 17.10
N ARG A 194 -18.05 0.36 17.74
CA ARG A 194 -18.95 1.25 18.49
C ARG A 194 -19.99 1.90 17.56
N PRO A 195 -21.25 2.01 17.96
CA PRO A 195 -22.22 2.87 17.26
C PRO A 195 -21.67 4.31 17.13
N GLY A 196 -21.77 4.88 15.92
CA GLY A 196 -21.25 6.19 15.62
C GLY A 196 -19.73 6.27 15.40
N ALA A 197 -19.02 5.15 15.42
CA ALA A 197 -17.59 5.13 15.10
C ALA A 197 -17.31 5.46 13.62
N MET A 198 -16.14 6.03 13.34
CA MET A 198 -15.64 6.23 11.99
C MET A 198 -14.80 5.03 11.55
N PHE A 199 -15.03 4.55 10.32
CA PHE A 199 -14.24 3.49 9.68
C PHE A 199 -13.45 4.05 8.49
N ILE A 200 -12.17 3.69 8.39
CA ILE A 200 -11.26 4.16 7.33
C ILE A 200 -10.52 2.96 6.74
N ASN A 201 -10.64 2.75 5.42
CA ASN A 201 -9.79 1.80 4.69
C ASN A 201 -9.02 2.50 3.56
N ALA A 202 -7.72 2.57 3.70
CA ALA A 202 -6.76 3.02 2.69
C ALA A 202 -5.62 1.98 2.51
N SER A 203 -5.94 0.69 2.72
CA SER A 203 -4.98 -0.42 2.59
C SER A 203 -5.21 -1.22 1.30
N ARG A 204 -6.12 -2.19 1.32
CA ARG A 204 -6.59 -2.97 0.17
C ARG A 204 -8.11 -3.15 0.26
N GLY A 205 -8.78 -3.17 -0.90
CA GLY A 205 -10.23 -3.33 -0.94
C GLY A 205 -10.68 -4.64 -0.34
N GLU A 206 -10.03 -5.73 -0.73
CA GLU A 206 -10.39 -7.09 -0.36
C GLU A 206 -10.21 -7.44 1.12
N VAL A 207 -9.67 -6.52 1.93
CA VAL A 207 -9.67 -6.68 3.40
C VAL A 207 -11.04 -6.37 4.00
N VAL A 208 -11.94 -5.74 3.23
CA VAL A 208 -13.30 -5.38 3.63
C VAL A 208 -14.29 -6.28 2.91
N ASP A 209 -15.26 -6.79 3.62
CA ASP A 209 -16.46 -7.39 3.04
C ASP A 209 -17.47 -6.26 2.74
N ASP A 210 -17.70 -5.99 1.46
CA ASP A 210 -18.53 -4.89 0.98
C ASP A 210 -19.99 -5.02 1.46
N GLU A 211 -20.54 -6.25 1.48
CA GLU A 211 -21.92 -6.50 1.91
C GLU A 211 -22.05 -6.28 3.43
N ALA A 212 -21.09 -6.79 4.19
CA ALA A 212 -21.05 -6.57 5.63
C ALA A 212 -20.93 -5.08 5.99
N LEU A 213 -20.12 -4.32 5.22
CA LEU A 213 -20.04 -2.87 5.42
C LEU A 213 -21.34 -2.17 5.05
N LEU A 214 -21.98 -2.55 3.94
CA LEU A 214 -23.29 -1.99 3.54
C LEU A 214 -24.37 -2.21 4.60
N GLU A 215 -24.43 -3.39 5.22
CA GLU A 215 -25.36 -3.69 6.30
C GLU A 215 -25.07 -2.86 7.57
N ALA A 216 -23.79 -2.62 7.85
CA ALA A 216 -23.37 -1.91 9.07
C ALA A 216 -23.33 -0.37 8.92
N ILE A 217 -23.39 0.17 7.69
CA ILE A 217 -23.06 1.56 7.41
C ILE A 217 -23.94 2.56 8.18
N ASP A 218 -25.22 2.24 8.42
CA ASP A 218 -26.14 3.11 9.15
C ASP A 218 -25.85 3.14 10.67
N LYS A 219 -25.12 2.14 11.19
CA LYS A 219 -24.62 2.14 12.57
C LYS A 219 -23.38 3.03 12.73
N LEU A 220 -22.61 3.23 11.65
CA LEU A 220 -21.34 3.97 11.67
C LEU A 220 -21.58 5.49 11.57
N GLY A 221 -20.74 6.26 12.24
CA GLY A 221 -20.78 7.72 12.19
C GLY A 221 -20.22 8.27 10.88
N ALA A 222 -19.20 7.63 10.33
CA ALA A 222 -18.60 7.97 9.04
C ALA A 222 -17.84 6.79 8.44
N VAL A 223 -17.76 6.75 7.10
CA VAL A 223 -17.02 5.74 6.34
C VAL A 223 -16.18 6.40 5.26
N ILE A 224 -14.89 6.09 5.25
CA ILE A 224 -13.89 6.63 4.31
C ILE A 224 -13.21 5.45 3.62
N ILE A 225 -13.34 5.36 2.30
CA ILE A 225 -12.77 4.28 1.49
C ILE A 225 -11.94 4.87 0.36
N ASP A 226 -10.68 4.49 0.30
CA ASP A 226 -9.77 4.80 -0.82
C ASP A 226 -9.53 3.60 -1.73
N THR A 227 -9.57 2.38 -1.16
CA THR A 227 -9.27 1.13 -1.85
C THR A 227 -10.50 0.24 -1.88
N TRP A 228 -10.79 -0.38 -3.02
CA TRP A 228 -12.06 -1.03 -3.31
C TRP A 228 -11.88 -2.48 -3.72
N ASN A 229 -12.85 -3.33 -3.42
CA ASN A 229 -12.90 -4.66 -4.02
C ASN A 229 -13.06 -4.56 -5.54
N ASN A 230 -12.40 -5.48 -6.25
CA ASN A 230 -12.50 -5.64 -7.71
C ASN A 230 -12.19 -4.39 -8.53
N GLU A 231 -11.26 -3.54 -8.10
CA GLU A 231 -10.84 -2.38 -8.90
C GLU A 231 -10.48 -2.78 -10.35
N PRO A 232 -10.97 -2.08 -11.38
CA PRO A 232 -11.77 -0.84 -11.36
C PRO A 232 -13.30 -1.04 -11.28
N ASP A 233 -13.82 -2.28 -11.30
CA ASP A 233 -15.23 -2.62 -11.32
C ASP A 233 -15.81 -2.73 -9.90
N ILE A 234 -15.79 -1.60 -9.18
CA ILE A 234 -16.12 -1.50 -7.76
C ILE A 234 -17.62 -1.60 -7.47
N ASN A 235 -17.98 -1.88 -6.21
CA ASN A 235 -19.36 -1.82 -5.73
C ASN A 235 -19.89 -0.38 -5.72
N LYS A 236 -20.71 -0.03 -6.73
CA LYS A 236 -21.25 1.32 -6.91
C LYS A 236 -22.28 1.72 -5.87
N GLU A 237 -22.95 0.75 -5.24
CA GLU A 237 -23.89 1.02 -4.15
C GLU A 237 -23.14 1.45 -2.91
N LEU A 238 -22.11 0.71 -2.52
CA LEU A 238 -21.23 1.09 -1.41
C LEU A 238 -20.57 2.46 -1.65
N MET A 239 -20.05 2.69 -2.87
CA MET A 239 -19.43 3.97 -3.23
C MET A 239 -20.35 5.18 -3.01
N LYS A 240 -21.65 5.05 -3.24
CA LYS A 240 -22.63 6.13 -3.05
C LYS A 240 -22.96 6.39 -1.58
N ARG A 241 -22.75 5.41 -0.71
CA ARG A 241 -23.13 5.47 0.70
C ARG A 241 -22.02 5.90 1.64
N VAL A 242 -20.75 5.77 1.21
CA VAL A 242 -19.60 6.22 2.03
C VAL A 242 -19.47 7.75 2.03
N ASP A 243 -18.88 8.30 3.08
CA ASP A 243 -18.70 9.74 3.22
C ASP A 243 -17.58 10.31 2.33
N ILE A 244 -16.52 9.54 2.12
CA ILE A 244 -15.45 9.81 1.16
C ILE A 244 -15.17 8.53 0.40
N ALA A 245 -15.23 8.65 -0.95
CA ALA A 245 -14.85 7.64 -1.92
C ALA A 245 -13.75 8.20 -2.80
N THR A 246 -12.55 7.64 -2.76
CA THR A 246 -11.45 8.06 -3.64
C THR A 246 -10.91 6.88 -4.44
N PRO A 247 -10.35 7.11 -5.65
CA PRO A 247 -9.97 6.05 -6.56
C PRO A 247 -8.54 5.57 -6.33
N HIS A 248 -8.25 5.02 -5.14
CA HIS A 248 -6.97 4.45 -4.72
C HIS A 248 -5.81 5.45 -4.87
N ILE A 249 -5.97 6.63 -4.26
CA ILE A 249 -5.02 7.75 -4.39
C ILE A 249 -4.34 8.16 -3.08
N ALA A 250 -4.68 7.53 -1.96
CA ALA A 250 -4.13 7.90 -0.64
C ALA A 250 -2.60 7.97 -0.62
N GLY A 251 -1.94 7.04 -1.33
CA GLY A 251 -0.49 7.02 -1.47
C GLY A 251 0.08 7.85 -2.63
N TYR A 252 -0.76 8.55 -3.40
CA TYR A 252 -0.35 9.21 -4.64
C TYR A 252 0.21 10.61 -4.35
N SER A 253 1.49 10.68 -4.09
CA SER A 253 2.21 11.92 -3.78
C SER A 253 3.51 12.03 -4.59
N LEU A 254 4.00 13.26 -4.80
CA LEU A 254 5.29 13.51 -5.43
C LEU A 254 6.41 12.81 -4.66
N GLN A 255 6.45 12.99 -3.35
CA GLN A 255 7.44 12.36 -2.47
C GLN A 255 7.40 10.83 -2.55
N GLY A 256 6.20 10.24 -2.58
CA GLY A 256 6.04 8.78 -2.74
C GLY A 256 6.61 8.28 -4.07
N LYS A 257 6.39 9.03 -5.17
CA LYS A 257 6.96 8.71 -6.48
C LYS A 257 8.49 8.82 -6.49
N GLN A 258 9.05 9.89 -5.91
CA GLN A 258 10.50 10.06 -5.76
C GLN A 258 11.12 8.91 -4.96
N ASN A 259 10.53 8.59 -3.80
CA ASN A 259 11.00 7.51 -2.94
C ASN A 259 10.91 6.14 -3.64
N GLY A 260 9.82 5.89 -4.38
CA GLY A 260 9.62 4.64 -5.13
C GLY A 260 10.68 4.45 -6.22
N THR A 261 10.95 5.50 -7.00
CA THR A 261 12.01 5.47 -8.02
C THR A 261 13.38 5.32 -7.38
N ALA A 262 13.68 6.07 -6.32
CA ALA A 262 14.95 5.95 -5.59
C ALA A 262 15.18 4.52 -5.09
N SER A 263 14.17 3.91 -4.48
CA SER A 263 14.24 2.53 -3.98
C SER A 263 14.53 1.52 -5.10
N ALA A 264 13.83 1.61 -6.23
CA ALA A 264 14.05 0.72 -7.37
C ALA A 264 15.44 0.91 -7.99
N VAL A 265 15.88 2.16 -8.17
CA VAL A 265 17.22 2.47 -8.69
C VAL A 265 18.31 1.92 -7.79
N GLN A 266 18.23 2.18 -6.49
CA GLN A 266 19.21 1.71 -5.52
C GLN A 266 19.28 0.18 -5.46
N ALA A 267 18.12 -0.51 -5.55
CA ALA A 267 18.10 -1.96 -5.55
C ALA A 267 18.78 -2.56 -6.77
N VAL A 268 18.45 -2.09 -7.98
CA VAL A 268 19.11 -2.50 -9.22
C VAL A 268 20.60 -2.17 -9.19
N ALA A 269 20.95 -0.98 -8.72
CA ALA A 269 22.34 -0.55 -8.61
C ALA A 269 23.16 -1.47 -7.69
N ARG A 270 22.61 -1.85 -6.53
CA ARG A 270 23.30 -2.77 -5.60
C ARG A 270 23.45 -4.16 -6.17
N HIS A 271 22.41 -4.67 -6.84
CA HIS A 271 22.44 -6.00 -7.47
C HIS A 271 23.53 -6.11 -8.54
N PHE A 272 23.74 -5.05 -9.33
CA PHE A 272 24.70 -5.03 -10.43
C PHE A 272 26.03 -4.31 -10.13
N GLY A 273 26.22 -3.82 -8.91
CA GLY A 273 27.48 -3.18 -8.52
C GLY A 273 27.69 -1.78 -9.09
N ILE A 274 26.64 -0.99 -9.33
CA ILE A 274 26.71 0.37 -9.87
C ILE A 274 26.81 1.36 -8.69
N GLU A 275 27.99 1.45 -8.10
CA GLU A 275 28.25 2.24 -6.88
C GLU A 275 27.74 3.69 -6.92
N PRO A 276 27.87 4.46 -8.04
CA PRO A 276 27.39 5.84 -8.09
C PRO A 276 25.88 6.01 -7.85
N LEU A 277 25.09 4.94 -8.00
CA LEU A 277 23.63 4.97 -7.82
C LEU A 277 23.15 4.38 -6.47
N TYR A 278 24.04 3.97 -5.58
CA TYR A 278 23.66 3.34 -4.31
C TYR A 278 22.84 4.26 -3.39
N ASP A 279 23.07 5.55 -3.48
CA ASP A 279 22.37 6.57 -2.70
C ASP A 279 21.56 7.54 -3.59
N PHE A 280 21.20 7.08 -4.79
CA PHE A 280 20.42 7.87 -5.75
C PHE A 280 19.16 8.44 -5.11
N ARG A 281 18.92 9.72 -5.35
CA ARG A 281 17.70 10.43 -4.97
C ARG A 281 17.31 11.36 -6.12
N PRO A 282 16.06 11.23 -6.63
CA PRO A 282 15.56 12.15 -7.64
C PRO A 282 15.51 13.58 -7.09
N GLU A 283 15.96 14.54 -7.86
CA GLU A 283 15.71 15.95 -7.60
C GLU A 283 14.27 16.31 -7.98
N ALA A 284 13.66 17.28 -7.27
CA ALA A 284 12.27 17.69 -7.47
C ALA A 284 12.14 18.61 -8.71
#